data_0ddfe640df3b318213b9ba53cd11cfab
#
_entry.id   0ddfe640df3b318213b9ba53cd11cfab
#
_cell.length_a   1.000
_cell.length_b   1.000
_cell.length_c   1.000
_cell.angle_alpha   90.00
_cell.angle_beta   90.00
_cell.angle_gamma   90.00
#
_symmetry.space_group_name_H-M   'P 1'
#
loop_
_entity.id
_entity.type
_entity.pdbx_description
1 polymer ?
#
loop_
_entity_poly.entity_id
_entity_poly.type
_entity_poly.pdbx_seq_one_letter_code
_entity_poly.pdbx_strand_id
1 'polypeptide(L)'
;TANEETHRVILGFNVDVLSNAEAELDESEVRLFDDDVIYQLVEEYEGYVEELERAQQETVLDKIVRPCRFRILEDHVFRQSNPAVVGVEVLSGTLKNNQRAVKWEGNEPTRIGQLSGIQEQGEDVSEARSGSRVSVAIDGPTVGRQIEEGDELWIELPEKHAKILEQELASEIRADEIEALKAYLEKRRKTDPFWGK
;
A
#
# COMPACT_ATOMS: atom_id res chain seq x y z
N THR A 1 20.19 1.39 -2.24
CA THR A 1 19.44 0.09 -2.14
C THR A 1 19.85 -0.61 -0.86
N ALA A 2 18.95 -1.42 -0.18
CA ALA A 2 19.26 -2.11 1.10
C ALA A 2 20.57 -2.90 0.99
N ASN A 3 20.82 -3.46 -0.17
CA ASN A 3 22.05 -4.23 -0.43
C ASN A 3 23.33 -3.37 -0.35
N GLU A 4 23.24 -2.06 -0.50
CA GLU A 4 24.39 -1.14 -0.31
C GLU A 4 24.54 -0.75 1.15
N GLU A 5 23.45 -0.56 1.88
CA GLU A 5 23.45 -0.18 3.30
C GLU A 5 23.88 -1.36 4.19
N THR A 6 23.49 -2.59 3.87
CA THR A 6 23.97 -3.79 4.59
C THR A 6 25.47 -4.06 4.41
N HIS A 7 26.10 -3.49 3.38
CA HIS A 7 27.55 -3.56 3.18
C HIS A 7 28.34 -2.40 3.79
N ARG A 8 27.65 -1.36 4.34
CA ARG A 8 28.26 -0.23 5.02
C ARG A 8 28.31 -0.45 6.54
N VAL A 9 28.83 -1.60 6.93
CA VAL A 9 28.93 -2.00 8.33
C VAL A 9 30.34 -2.49 8.66
N ILE A 10 30.73 -2.27 9.89
CA ILE A 10 31.94 -2.83 10.51
C ILE A 10 31.47 -3.71 11.65
N LEU A 11 31.97 -4.94 11.71
CA LEU A 11 31.74 -5.86 12.83
C LEU A 11 33.04 -6.00 13.61
N GLY A 12 33.05 -5.51 14.84
CA GLY A 12 34.15 -5.59 15.80
C GLY A 12 33.86 -6.68 16.83
N PHE A 13 34.69 -7.70 16.91
CA PHE A 13 34.57 -8.71 17.95
C PHE A 13 35.77 -8.64 18.91
N ASN A 14 35.49 -8.39 20.18
CA ASN A 14 36.49 -8.30 21.25
C ASN A 14 37.65 -7.34 20.90
N VAL A 15 37.31 -6.17 20.36
CA VAL A 15 38.25 -5.11 19.99
C VAL A 15 37.82 -3.78 20.63
N ASP A 16 38.79 -2.96 21.00
CA ASP A 16 38.54 -1.60 21.48
C ASP A 16 38.50 -0.64 20.29
N VAL A 17 37.47 0.23 20.23
CA VAL A 17 37.36 1.29 19.24
C VAL A 17 38.23 2.48 19.68
N LEU A 18 39.14 2.90 18.82
CA LEU A 18 39.99 4.07 19.10
C LEU A 18 39.18 5.35 18.91
N SER A 19 39.43 6.37 19.78
CA SER A 19 38.68 7.64 19.72
C SER A 19 38.78 8.40 18.41
N ASN A 20 39.82 8.20 17.62
CA ASN A 20 39.95 8.77 16.29
C ASN A 20 39.10 8.01 15.26
N ALA A 21 38.90 6.69 15.45
CA ALA A 21 38.01 5.89 14.62
C ALA A 21 36.52 6.20 14.90
N GLU A 22 36.16 6.46 16.17
CA GLU A 22 34.81 6.92 16.52
C GLU A 22 34.46 8.24 15.81
N ALA A 23 35.38 9.20 15.79
CA ALA A 23 35.16 10.46 15.09
C ALA A 23 35.03 10.31 13.57
N GLU A 24 35.73 9.36 12.93
CA GLU A 24 35.60 9.06 11.53
C GLU A 24 34.27 8.31 11.22
N LEU A 25 33.80 7.46 12.14
CA LEU A 25 32.52 6.77 12.03
C LEU A 25 31.33 7.73 12.11
N ASP A 26 31.39 8.71 13.04
CA ASP A 26 30.35 9.74 13.20
C ASP A 26 30.19 10.62 11.94
N GLU A 27 31.27 10.81 11.16
CA GLU A 27 31.25 11.56 9.89
C GLU A 27 30.90 10.66 8.68
N SER A 28 30.89 9.34 8.87
CA SER A 28 30.64 8.36 7.80
C SER A 28 29.22 7.81 7.85
N GLU A 29 28.77 7.23 6.73
CA GLU A 29 27.52 6.48 6.68
C GLU A 29 27.73 4.99 7.03
N VAL A 30 28.79 4.66 7.75
CA VAL A 30 29.15 3.29 8.15
C VAL A 30 28.68 3.03 9.56
N ARG A 31 27.96 1.95 9.79
CA ARG A 31 27.51 1.52 11.12
C ARG A 31 28.50 0.52 11.72
N LEU A 32 28.90 0.79 12.95
CA LEU A 32 29.74 -0.13 13.75
C LEU A 32 28.83 -0.94 14.67
N PHE A 33 29.07 -2.25 14.70
CA PHE A 33 28.59 -3.18 15.71
C PHE A 33 29.79 -3.77 16.39
N ASP A 34 29.90 -3.63 17.70
CA ASP A 34 31.00 -4.19 18.48
C ASP A 34 30.47 -4.83 19.75
N ASP A 35 30.93 -6.04 20.03
CA ASP A 35 30.58 -6.81 21.20
C ASP A 35 31.71 -7.79 21.56
N ASP A 36 31.82 -8.15 22.83
CA ASP A 36 32.72 -9.18 23.35
C ASP A 36 32.10 -10.59 23.29
N VAL A 37 30.78 -10.66 22.99
CA VAL A 37 30.05 -11.91 22.79
C VAL A 37 29.65 -12.07 21.34
N ILE A 38 30.27 -12.98 20.63
CA ILE A 38 30.07 -13.19 19.19
C ILE A 38 28.62 -13.41 18.79
N TYR A 39 27.82 -14.08 19.62
CA TYR A 39 26.40 -14.33 19.34
C TYR A 39 25.57 -13.05 19.42
N GLN A 40 25.86 -12.15 20.35
CA GLN A 40 25.18 -10.85 20.47
C GLN A 40 25.49 -9.98 19.25
N LEU A 41 26.76 -9.93 18.83
CA LEU A 41 27.19 -9.20 17.63
C LEU A 41 26.43 -9.67 16.37
N VAL A 42 26.23 -10.98 16.23
CA VAL A 42 25.49 -11.55 15.10
C VAL A 42 24.00 -11.19 15.19
N GLU A 43 23.39 -11.33 16.37
CA GLU A 43 21.97 -11.00 16.59
C GLU A 43 21.69 -9.53 16.33
N GLU A 44 22.57 -8.62 16.75
CA GLU A 44 22.43 -7.17 16.48
C GLU A 44 22.52 -6.84 15.00
N TYR A 45 23.45 -7.47 14.29
CA TYR A 45 23.58 -7.30 12.84
C TYR A 45 22.37 -7.86 12.07
N GLU A 46 21.91 -9.06 12.44
CA GLU A 46 20.71 -9.68 11.84
C GLU A 46 19.47 -8.79 12.07
N GLY A 47 19.28 -8.29 13.29
CA GLY A 47 18.20 -7.35 13.61
C GLY A 47 18.25 -6.07 12.77
N TYR A 48 19.44 -5.52 12.54
CA TYR A 48 19.63 -4.36 11.68
C TYR A 48 19.27 -4.65 10.21
N VAL A 49 19.68 -5.81 9.70
CA VAL A 49 19.32 -6.23 8.32
C VAL A 49 17.81 -6.36 8.18
N GLU A 50 17.13 -7.01 9.15
CA GLU A 50 15.68 -7.14 9.15
C GLU A 50 14.96 -5.77 9.20
N GLU A 51 15.49 -4.81 9.97
CA GLU A 51 14.95 -3.45 10.05
C GLU A 51 15.08 -2.71 8.70
N LEU A 52 16.24 -2.81 8.04
CA LEU A 52 16.45 -2.24 6.72
C LEU A 52 15.52 -2.84 5.66
N GLU A 53 15.37 -4.15 5.66
CA GLU A 53 14.46 -4.83 4.74
C GLU A 53 13.01 -4.40 4.97
N ARG A 54 12.59 -4.30 6.22
CA ARG A 54 11.24 -3.81 6.58
C ARG A 54 11.02 -2.36 6.12
N ALA A 55 11.98 -1.47 6.37
CA ALA A 55 11.88 -0.07 5.95
C ALA A 55 11.78 0.08 4.43
N GLN A 56 12.48 -0.78 3.69
CA GLN A 56 12.38 -0.79 2.22
C GLN A 56 11.04 -1.32 1.73
N GLN A 57 10.53 -2.40 2.34
CA GLN A 57 9.21 -2.94 2.02
C GLN A 57 8.10 -1.91 2.28
N GLU A 58 8.15 -1.20 3.40
CA GLU A 58 7.22 -0.10 3.70
C GLU A 58 7.29 1.00 2.63
N THR A 59 8.49 1.39 2.21
CA THR A 59 8.68 2.40 1.15
C THR A 59 8.12 1.93 -0.20
N VAL A 60 8.25 0.66 -0.54
CA VAL A 60 7.68 0.07 -1.75
C VAL A 60 6.15 0.01 -1.63
N LEU A 61 5.64 -0.45 -0.48
CA LEU A 61 4.21 -0.53 -0.22
C LEU A 61 3.51 0.83 -0.27
N ASP A 62 4.18 1.90 0.13
CA ASP A 62 3.62 3.27 0.06
C ASP A 62 3.48 3.78 -1.38
N LYS A 63 4.32 3.30 -2.29
CA LYS A 63 4.29 3.66 -3.73
C LYS A 63 3.36 2.77 -4.54
N ILE A 64 2.95 1.63 -4.00
CA ILE A 64 2.07 0.67 -4.68
C ILE A 64 0.61 1.04 -4.43
N VAL A 65 -0.19 0.97 -5.49
CA VAL A 65 -1.65 1.09 -5.38
C VAL A 65 -2.17 -0.10 -4.58
N ARG A 66 -2.82 0.18 -3.45
CA ARG A 66 -3.43 -0.85 -2.59
C ARG A 66 -4.71 -1.37 -3.21
N PRO A 67 -4.96 -2.68 -3.19
CA PRO A 67 -6.22 -3.24 -3.64
C PRO A 67 -7.35 -2.81 -2.70
N CYS A 68 -8.45 -2.40 -3.29
CA CYS A 68 -9.64 -2.03 -2.53
C CYS A 68 -10.91 -2.25 -3.33
N ARG A 69 -11.94 -2.70 -2.63
CA ARG A 69 -13.30 -2.85 -3.10
C ARG A 69 -14.24 -2.13 -2.13
N PHE A 70 -15.11 -1.30 -2.64
CA PHE A 70 -16.04 -0.51 -1.84
C PHE A 70 -17.40 -0.37 -2.53
N ARG A 71 -18.45 -0.12 -1.75
CA ARG A 71 -19.82 0.00 -2.24
C ARG A 71 -20.37 1.38 -1.92
N ILE A 72 -21.07 1.99 -2.88
CA ILE A 72 -21.83 3.22 -2.65
C ILE A 72 -23.04 2.89 -1.80
N LEU A 73 -23.21 3.63 -0.71
CA LEU A 73 -24.34 3.43 0.21
C LEU A 73 -25.61 4.09 -0.35
N GLU A 74 -26.75 3.44 -0.14
CA GLU A 74 -28.06 3.99 -0.46
C GLU A 74 -28.38 5.20 0.43
N ASP A 75 -29.09 6.18 -0.10
CA ASP A 75 -29.46 7.43 0.57
C ASP A 75 -28.27 8.28 1.11
N HIS A 76 -27.05 8.05 0.55
CA HIS A 76 -25.84 8.74 0.97
C HIS A 76 -25.16 9.47 -0.21
N VAL A 77 -25.93 10.15 -1.05
CA VAL A 77 -25.42 11.04 -2.10
C VAL A 77 -25.46 12.48 -1.62
N PHE A 78 -24.29 13.03 -1.31
CA PHE A 78 -24.16 14.41 -0.82
C PHE A 78 -24.03 15.42 -1.96
N ARG A 79 -23.40 15.00 -3.07
CA ARG A 79 -23.25 15.79 -4.29
C ARG A 79 -23.21 14.87 -5.51
N GLN A 80 -23.98 15.20 -6.53
CA GLN A 80 -24.12 14.34 -7.71
C GLN A 80 -22.93 14.39 -8.67
N SER A 81 -22.22 15.54 -8.77
CA SER A 81 -21.11 15.72 -9.71
C SER A 81 -20.18 16.88 -9.31
N ASN A 82 -18.98 16.93 -9.92
CA ASN A 82 -17.99 18.02 -9.85
C ASN A 82 -17.46 18.38 -8.44
N PRO A 83 -16.87 17.51 -7.69
CA PRO A 83 -16.86 16.05 -7.76
C PRO A 83 -18.19 15.44 -7.30
N ALA A 84 -18.44 14.19 -7.64
CA ALA A 84 -19.49 13.41 -6.98
C ALA A 84 -19.03 13.11 -5.54
N VAL A 85 -19.89 13.39 -4.54
CA VAL A 85 -19.59 13.09 -3.13
C VAL A 85 -20.63 12.10 -2.64
N VAL A 86 -20.16 10.91 -2.29
CA VAL A 86 -21.01 9.78 -1.89
C VAL A 86 -20.51 9.12 -0.64
N GLY A 87 -21.41 8.60 0.19
CA GLY A 87 -21.06 7.70 1.27
C GLY A 87 -20.74 6.31 0.71
N VAL A 88 -19.68 5.72 1.20
CA VAL A 88 -19.27 4.37 0.79
C VAL A 88 -18.94 3.50 2.00
N GLU A 89 -19.11 2.20 1.83
CA GLU A 89 -18.60 1.18 2.74
C GLU A 89 -17.42 0.46 2.08
N VAL A 90 -16.27 0.45 2.75
CA VAL A 90 -15.10 -0.31 2.30
C VAL A 90 -15.33 -1.78 2.60
N LEU A 91 -15.49 -2.60 1.56
CA LEU A 91 -15.80 -4.04 1.68
C LEU A 91 -14.54 -4.87 1.95
N SER A 92 -13.44 -4.55 1.26
CA SER A 92 -12.13 -5.20 1.46
C SER A 92 -11.02 -4.30 0.96
N GLY A 93 -9.86 -4.38 1.64
CA GLY A 93 -8.66 -3.64 1.28
C GLY A 93 -8.57 -2.24 1.87
N THR A 94 -7.71 -1.40 1.27
CA THR A 94 -7.42 -0.04 1.72
C THR A 94 -7.73 0.98 0.62
N LEU A 95 -8.65 1.89 0.92
CA LEU A 95 -9.00 3.02 0.07
C LEU A 95 -8.10 4.21 0.42
N LYS A 96 -7.39 4.76 -0.57
CA LYS A 96 -6.52 5.94 -0.40
C LYS A 96 -6.91 7.05 -1.38
N ASN A 97 -6.57 8.29 -1.01
CA ASN A 97 -6.72 9.43 -1.91
C ASN A 97 -5.87 9.27 -3.18
N ASN A 98 -6.23 9.98 -4.23
CA ASN A 98 -5.55 10.00 -5.54
C ASN A 98 -5.55 8.66 -6.30
N GLN A 99 -6.33 7.68 -5.87
CA GLN A 99 -6.51 6.41 -6.57
C GLN A 99 -7.63 6.52 -7.62
N ARG A 100 -7.55 5.71 -8.67
CA ARG A 100 -8.58 5.65 -9.70
C ARG A 100 -9.62 4.59 -9.37
N ALA A 101 -10.88 4.99 -9.45
CA ALA A 101 -12.01 4.08 -9.29
C ALA A 101 -12.43 3.49 -10.63
N VAL A 102 -12.75 2.20 -10.62
CA VAL A 102 -13.31 1.45 -11.75
C VAL A 102 -14.57 0.71 -11.33
N LYS A 103 -15.47 0.53 -12.28
CA LYS A 103 -16.64 -0.35 -12.17
C LYS A 103 -16.49 -1.50 -13.15
N TRP A 104 -16.84 -2.70 -12.72
CA TRP A 104 -16.80 -3.87 -13.61
C TRP A 104 -18.05 -3.94 -14.46
N GLU A 105 -17.87 -3.87 -15.77
CA GLU A 105 -18.90 -4.13 -16.76
C GLU A 105 -18.60 -5.49 -17.41
N GLY A 106 -19.25 -6.54 -16.91
CA GLY A 106 -18.86 -7.90 -17.24
C GLY A 106 -17.49 -8.27 -16.66
N ASN A 107 -16.52 -8.53 -17.53
CA ASN A 107 -15.15 -8.92 -17.11
C ASN A 107 -14.11 -7.82 -17.36
N GLU A 108 -14.52 -6.62 -17.76
CA GLU A 108 -13.62 -5.50 -18.01
C GLU A 108 -13.87 -4.35 -17.02
N PRO A 109 -12.82 -3.71 -16.49
CA PRO A 109 -12.96 -2.55 -15.63
C PRO A 109 -13.13 -1.30 -16.47
N THR A 110 -14.25 -0.63 -16.30
CA THR A 110 -14.51 0.71 -16.87
C THR A 110 -14.08 1.77 -15.87
N ARG A 111 -13.24 2.69 -16.31
CA ARG A 111 -12.80 3.81 -15.47
C ARG A 111 -13.94 4.75 -15.19
N ILE A 112 -14.15 5.02 -13.90
CA ILE A 112 -15.20 5.91 -13.40
C ILE A 112 -14.64 7.30 -13.12
N GLY A 113 -13.53 7.38 -12.39
CA GLY A 113 -12.94 8.66 -11.99
C GLY A 113 -11.78 8.49 -11.04
N GLN A 114 -11.38 9.60 -10.42
CA GLN A 114 -10.29 9.64 -9.44
C GLN A 114 -10.82 10.10 -8.09
N LEU A 115 -10.41 9.44 -7.02
CA LEU A 115 -10.71 9.87 -5.66
C LEU A 115 -9.91 11.14 -5.34
N SER A 116 -10.59 12.21 -5.00
CA SER A 116 -9.98 13.51 -4.64
C SER A 116 -10.08 13.85 -3.16
N GLY A 117 -10.85 13.08 -2.39
CA GLY A 117 -10.96 13.25 -0.95
C GLY A 117 -11.67 12.09 -0.28
N ILE A 118 -11.28 11.80 0.96
CA ILE A 118 -11.93 10.83 1.85
C ILE A 118 -12.19 11.54 3.17
N GLN A 119 -13.41 11.44 3.71
CA GLN A 119 -13.77 11.99 5.01
C GLN A 119 -14.45 10.95 5.88
N GLU A 120 -14.01 10.84 7.11
CA GLU A 120 -14.63 10.03 8.15
C GLU A 120 -15.18 10.96 9.24
N GLN A 121 -16.49 10.86 9.49
CA GLN A 121 -17.19 11.72 10.47
C GLN A 121 -16.98 13.24 10.28
N GLY A 122 -16.73 13.67 9.04
CA GLY A 122 -16.52 15.08 8.67
C GLY A 122 -15.06 15.54 8.73
N GLU A 123 -14.13 14.69 9.11
CA GLU A 123 -12.69 14.98 9.11
C GLU A 123 -12.00 14.31 7.91
N ASP A 124 -11.06 15.03 7.30
CA ASP A 124 -10.27 14.50 6.18
C ASP A 124 -9.32 13.41 6.67
N VAL A 125 -9.35 12.26 6.01
CA VAL A 125 -8.45 11.14 6.29
C VAL A 125 -7.67 10.75 5.03
N SER A 126 -6.45 10.26 5.21
CA SER A 126 -5.59 9.84 4.09
C SER A 126 -6.00 8.48 3.53
N GLU A 127 -6.57 7.62 4.36
CA GLU A 127 -7.00 6.26 4.00
C GLU A 127 -8.21 5.81 4.80
N ALA A 128 -8.97 4.86 4.23
CA ALA A 128 -10.04 4.13 4.90
C ALA A 128 -9.86 2.63 4.69
N ARG A 129 -10.16 1.83 5.73
CA ARG A 129 -9.92 0.38 5.75
C ARG A 129 -11.22 -0.41 5.68
N SER A 130 -11.11 -1.70 5.41
CA SER A 130 -12.25 -2.63 5.40
C SER A 130 -13.13 -2.48 6.64
N GLY A 131 -14.45 -2.39 6.43
CA GLY A 131 -15.47 -2.13 7.45
C GLY A 131 -15.74 -0.65 7.75
N SER A 132 -14.88 0.29 7.30
CA SER A 132 -15.14 1.71 7.46
C SER A 132 -16.27 2.20 6.55
N ARG A 133 -17.06 3.16 7.08
CA ARG A 133 -18.04 3.93 6.30
C ARG A 133 -17.57 5.37 6.24
N VAL A 134 -17.26 5.83 5.05
CA VAL A 134 -16.65 7.13 4.79
C VAL A 134 -17.35 7.86 3.65
N SER A 135 -17.22 9.17 3.60
CA SER A 135 -17.59 9.96 2.43
C SER A 135 -16.42 10.05 1.48
N VAL A 136 -16.63 9.83 0.20
CA VAL A 136 -15.60 9.97 -0.83
C VAL A 136 -16.01 10.97 -1.88
N ALA A 137 -15.06 11.80 -2.29
CA ALA A 137 -15.19 12.68 -3.43
C ALA A 137 -14.53 12.00 -4.65
N ILE A 138 -15.27 11.85 -5.75
CA ILE A 138 -14.81 11.20 -6.98
C ILE A 138 -14.95 12.20 -8.12
N ASP A 139 -13.80 12.60 -8.70
CA ASP A 139 -13.77 13.45 -9.87
C ASP A 139 -14.09 12.65 -11.12
N GLY A 140 -15.00 13.18 -11.94
CA GLY A 140 -15.34 12.63 -13.24
C GLY A 140 -16.78 12.14 -13.35
N PRO A 141 -17.30 11.26 -12.47
CA PRO A 141 -18.63 10.69 -12.65
C PRO A 141 -19.74 11.64 -12.22
N THR A 142 -20.94 11.34 -12.74
CA THR A 142 -22.22 11.86 -12.24
C THR A 142 -23.04 10.71 -11.69
N VAL A 143 -23.54 10.87 -10.46
CA VAL A 143 -24.46 9.90 -9.86
C VAL A 143 -25.78 9.87 -10.66
N GLY A 144 -26.29 8.68 -10.91
CA GLY A 144 -27.43 8.44 -11.78
C GLY A 144 -27.07 8.31 -13.28
N ARG A 145 -25.75 8.33 -13.62
CA ARG A 145 -25.26 8.09 -14.99
C ARG A 145 -24.16 7.04 -15.05
N GLN A 146 -22.96 7.36 -14.53
CA GLN A 146 -21.82 6.46 -14.53
C GLN A 146 -21.75 5.61 -13.26
N ILE A 147 -22.27 6.15 -12.16
CA ILE A 147 -22.36 5.45 -10.87
C ILE A 147 -23.77 5.63 -10.29
N GLU A 148 -24.21 4.61 -9.57
CA GLU A 148 -25.49 4.59 -8.88
C GLU A 148 -25.33 4.13 -7.43
N GLU A 149 -26.32 4.40 -6.61
CA GLU A 149 -26.41 3.87 -5.25
C GLU A 149 -26.41 2.33 -5.28
N GLY A 150 -25.71 1.72 -4.36
CA GLY A 150 -25.53 0.25 -4.34
C GLY A 150 -24.44 -0.28 -5.26
N ASP A 151 -23.86 0.54 -6.14
CA ASP A 151 -22.78 0.13 -7.03
C ASP A 151 -21.54 -0.30 -6.24
N GLU A 152 -20.92 -1.36 -6.70
CA GLU A 152 -19.64 -1.85 -6.22
C GLU A 152 -18.52 -1.35 -7.12
N LEU A 153 -17.64 -0.54 -6.53
CA LEU A 153 -16.49 0.06 -7.19
C LEU A 153 -15.18 -0.56 -6.66
N TRP A 154 -14.18 -0.48 -7.49
CA TRP A 154 -12.86 -1.03 -7.20
C TRP A 154 -11.78 0.01 -7.47
N ILE A 155 -10.63 -0.14 -6.83
CA ILE A 155 -9.45 0.64 -7.19
C ILE A 155 -8.75 -0.03 -8.38
N GLU A 156 -8.45 0.77 -9.42
CA GLU A 156 -7.70 0.30 -10.59
C GLU A 156 -6.30 -0.11 -10.18
N LEU A 157 -5.96 -1.39 -10.31
CA LEU A 157 -4.62 -1.90 -10.05
C LEU A 157 -3.82 -1.91 -11.36
N PRO A 158 -2.67 -1.20 -11.41
CA PRO A 158 -1.69 -1.42 -12.48
C PRO A 158 -1.18 -2.86 -12.44
N GLU A 159 -1.01 -3.48 -13.61
CA GLU A 159 -0.56 -4.86 -13.71
C GLU A 159 0.75 -5.14 -12.96
N LYS A 160 1.73 -4.22 -13.10
CA LYS A 160 3.00 -4.30 -12.37
C LYS A 160 2.79 -4.32 -10.85
N HIS A 161 1.88 -3.50 -10.31
CA HIS A 161 1.60 -3.46 -8.88
C HIS A 161 0.91 -4.73 -8.41
N ALA A 162 -0.03 -5.25 -9.20
CA ALA A 162 -0.71 -6.50 -8.87
C ALA A 162 0.27 -7.68 -8.82
N LYS A 163 1.22 -7.74 -9.75
CA LYS A 163 2.29 -8.75 -9.77
C LYS A 163 3.17 -8.68 -8.53
N ILE A 164 3.67 -7.50 -8.18
CA ILE A 164 4.51 -7.29 -6.99
C ILE A 164 3.74 -7.70 -5.72
N LEU A 165 2.47 -7.28 -5.59
CA LEU A 165 1.63 -7.64 -4.44
C LEU A 165 1.38 -9.14 -4.34
N GLU A 166 1.21 -9.85 -5.46
CA GLU A 166 0.94 -11.29 -5.46
C GLU A 166 2.20 -12.13 -5.21
N GLN A 167 3.34 -11.72 -5.75
CA GLN A 167 4.56 -12.54 -5.79
C GLN A 167 5.59 -12.15 -4.74
N GLU A 168 5.74 -10.86 -4.44
CA GLU A 168 6.83 -10.35 -3.60
C GLU A 168 6.35 -9.87 -2.22
N LEU A 169 5.15 -9.31 -2.15
CA LEU A 169 4.64 -8.65 -0.95
C LEU A 169 3.38 -9.30 -0.37
N ALA A 170 3.10 -10.55 -0.73
CA ALA A 170 1.90 -11.25 -0.26
C ALA A 170 1.87 -11.43 1.27
N SER A 171 3.02 -11.50 1.93
CA SER A 171 3.16 -11.58 3.39
C SER A 171 3.03 -10.23 4.09
N GLU A 172 3.26 -9.13 3.37
CA GLU A 172 3.32 -7.77 3.91
C GLU A 172 1.98 -7.03 3.84
N ILE A 173 1.02 -7.54 3.07
CA ILE A 173 -0.31 -6.97 2.97
C ILE A 173 -1.30 -7.71 3.87
N ARG A 174 -2.33 -7.00 4.32
CA ARG A 174 -3.34 -7.54 5.23
C ARG A 174 -4.25 -8.57 4.55
N ALA A 175 -4.88 -9.41 5.34
CA ALA A 175 -5.78 -10.46 4.84
C ALA A 175 -6.93 -9.91 3.98
N ASP A 176 -7.49 -8.76 4.33
CA ASP A 176 -8.55 -8.09 3.58
C ASP A 176 -8.04 -7.50 2.25
N GLU A 177 -6.78 -7.05 2.20
CA GLU A 177 -6.13 -6.62 0.95
C GLU A 177 -5.82 -7.80 0.04
N ILE A 178 -5.40 -8.95 0.61
CA ILE A 178 -5.23 -10.21 -0.14
C ILE A 178 -6.57 -10.66 -0.75
N GLU A 179 -7.67 -10.54 0.00
CA GLU A 179 -9.01 -10.86 -0.50
C GLU A 179 -9.37 -9.97 -1.70
N ALA A 180 -9.20 -8.64 -1.55
CA ALA A 180 -9.46 -7.68 -2.63
C ALA A 180 -8.58 -7.96 -3.86
N LEU A 181 -7.27 -8.24 -3.65
CA LEU A 181 -6.34 -8.57 -4.73
C LEU A 181 -6.77 -9.82 -5.48
N LYS A 182 -7.04 -10.91 -4.77
CA LYS A 182 -7.48 -12.19 -5.37
C LYS A 182 -8.75 -12.02 -6.20
N ALA A 183 -9.73 -11.31 -5.65
CA ALA A 183 -10.98 -11.05 -6.35
C ALA A 183 -10.79 -10.19 -7.62
N TYR A 184 -9.86 -9.19 -7.56
CA TYR A 184 -9.51 -8.38 -8.72
C TYR A 184 -8.80 -9.21 -9.80
N LEU A 185 -7.81 -10.02 -9.40
CA LEU A 185 -7.06 -10.89 -10.29
C LEU A 185 -7.97 -11.94 -10.95
N GLU A 186 -8.90 -12.53 -10.21
CA GLU A 186 -9.87 -13.48 -10.75
C GLU A 186 -10.70 -12.86 -11.88
N LYS A 187 -11.20 -11.63 -11.68
CA LYS A 187 -11.97 -10.92 -12.70
C LYS A 187 -11.11 -10.60 -13.93
N ARG A 188 -9.88 -10.09 -13.74
CA ARG A 188 -8.98 -9.75 -14.86
C ARG A 188 -8.56 -10.97 -15.66
N ARG A 189 -8.23 -12.07 -14.97
CA ARG A 189 -7.75 -13.32 -15.60
C ARG A 189 -8.84 -14.10 -16.33
N LYS A 190 -10.12 -13.75 -16.16
CA LYS A 190 -11.20 -14.26 -17.03
C LYS A 190 -11.08 -13.75 -18.47
N THR A 191 -10.62 -12.53 -18.67
CA THR A 191 -10.41 -11.92 -19.99
C THR A 191 -8.98 -12.13 -20.49
N ASP A 192 -7.99 -11.95 -19.61
CA ASP A 192 -6.57 -12.16 -19.89
C ASP A 192 -5.95 -13.12 -18.88
N PRO A 193 -5.81 -14.42 -19.20
CA PRO A 193 -5.30 -15.43 -18.27
C PRO A 193 -3.85 -15.21 -17.80
N PHE A 194 -3.08 -14.36 -18.50
CA PHE A 194 -1.68 -14.07 -18.19
C PHE A 194 -1.49 -12.73 -17.48
N TRP A 195 -2.57 -11.99 -17.27
CA TRP A 195 -2.49 -10.68 -16.62
C TRP A 195 -1.89 -10.75 -15.21
N GLY A 196 -0.82 -9.98 -14.99
CA GLY A 196 -0.12 -9.91 -13.71
C GLY A 196 0.67 -11.18 -13.33
N LYS A 197 1.04 -12.00 -14.30
CA LYS A 197 1.91 -13.18 -14.06
C LYS A 197 3.36 -12.91 -14.37
#